data_481b980236ff57316d15bd6997bd885c
#
_entry.id   481b980236ff57316d15bd6997bd885c
#
_cell.length_a   1.000
_cell.length_b   1.000
_cell.length_c   1.000
_cell.angle_alpha   90.00
_cell.angle_beta   90.00
_cell.angle_gamma   90.00
#
_symmetry.space_group_name_H-M   'P 1'
#
loop_
_entity.id
_entity.type
_entity.pdbx_description
1 polymer ?
#
loop_
_entity_poly.entity_id
_entity_poly.type
_entity_poly.pdbx_seq_one_letter_code
_entity_poly.pdbx_strand_id
1 'polypeptide(L)'
;VLRLESMLVLEQHALVDDRPISVYYYLSPYRPHAEFEPFELRNLDHFGFYETYPQQLAGRTVLYATKFDSRRPITFALSHDIPAPYRDAVRDGVLYWNRVLGRDLLRVIDAPAGVTAPNARYNVLQWVKERSFASTSHIQADPLTGEILHAHIFLDARDIAGHGLATQNDHLRYLVAHEVGHALGLRHNFAKGATTTVMNYFDFDAS
;
A
#
# COMPACT_ATOMS: atom_id res chain seq x y z
N VAL A 1 -9.61 20.78 12.63
CA VAL A 1 -10.00 20.84 11.21
C VAL A 1 -8.97 21.65 10.46
N LEU A 2 -8.33 21.07 9.47
CA LEU A 2 -7.36 21.72 8.60
C LEU A 2 -7.92 21.80 7.18
N ARG A 3 -7.82 22.97 6.56
CA ARG A 3 -8.21 23.16 5.16
C ARG A 3 -6.96 23.21 4.27
N LEU A 4 -6.83 22.26 3.35
CA LEU A 4 -5.73 22.16 2.40
C LEU A 4 -6.29 22.39 0.99
N GLU A 5 -6.04 23.55 0.36
CA GLU A 5 -6.47 23.86 -1.02
C GLU A 5 -7.90 23.39 -1.35
N SER A 6 -8.01 22.19 -1.95
CA SER A 6 -9.29 21.56 -2.34
C SER A 6 -9.75 20.45 -1.39
N MET A 7 -9.15 20.30 -0.22
CA MET A 7 -9.40 19.20 0.71
C MET A 7 -9.66 19.71 2.12
N LEU A 8 -10.62 19.08 2.80
CA LEU A 8 -10.87 19.27 4.22
C LEU A 8 -10.32 18.05 4.98
N VAL A 9 -9.47 18.29 5.95
CA VAL A 9 -8.96 17.24 6.84
C VAL A 9 -9.59 17.41 8.22
N LEU A 10 -10.27 16.38 8.68
CA LEU A 10 -10.81 16.28 10.03
C LEU A 10 -9.93 15.34 10.83
N GLU A 11 -9.45 15.75 11.96
CA GLU A 11 -8.77 14.90 12.93
C GLU A 11 -9.71 14.65 14.10
N GLN A 12 -9.91 13.39 14.44
CA GLN A 12 -10.68 12.92 15.59
C GLN A 12 -9.75 12.21 16.55
N HIS A 13 -9.69 12.66 17.79
CA HIS A 13 -9.04 11.94 18.87
C HIS A 13 -10.03 10.99 19.53
N ALA A 14 -9.62 9.75 19.71
CA ALA A 14 -10.42 8.71 20.36
C ALA A 14 -9.55 7.86 21.28
N LEU A 15 -10.19 7.09 22.16
CA LEU A 15 -9.57 6.04 22.96
C LEU A 15 -10.06 4.69 22.47
N VAL A 16 -9.14 3.78 22.22
CA VAL A 16 -9.43 2.37 21.91
C VAL A 16 -8.63 1.53 22.92
N ASP A 17 -9.31 0.79 23.75
CA ASP A 17 -8.71 0.02 24.86
C ASP A 17 -7.74 0.88 25.69
N ASP A 18 -8.22 2.07 26.12
CA ASP A 18 -7.47 3.09 26.88
C ASP A 18 -6.22 3.66 26.17
N ARG A 19 -6.02 3.35 24.90
CA ARG A 19 -4.93 3.91 24.08
C ARG A 19 -5.43 5.08 23.26
N PRO A 20 -4.75 6.24 23.31
CA PRO A 20 -5.11 7.37 22.46
C PRO A 20 -4.80 7.06 21.00
N ILE A 21 -5.77 7.28 20.14
CA ILE A 21 -5.63 7.20 18.70
C ILE A 21 -6.09 8.49 18.04
N SER A 22 -5.52 8.83 16.90
CA SER A 22 -6.02 9.89 16.02
C SER A 22 -6.51 9.28 14.72
N VAL A 23 -7.74 9.61 14.35
CA VAL A 23 -8.35 9.21 13.08
C VAL A 23 -8.43 10.43 12.17
N TYR A 24 -7.95 10.30 10.96
CA TYR A 24 -7.95 11.38 9.97
C TYR A 24 -8.95 11.07 8.86
N TYR A 25 -9.85 12.02 8.61
CA TYR A 25 -10.81 11.98 7.52
C TYR A 25 -10.40 13.01 6.48
N TYR A 26 -10.19 12.57 5.25
CA TYR A 26 -9.83 13.42 4.12
C TYR A 26 -11.05 13.56 3.20
N LEU A 27 -11.62 14.75 3.15
CA LEU A 27 -12.83 15.05 2.39
C LEU A 27 -12.46 15.96 1.22
N SER A 28 -12.72 15.53 0.02
CA SER A 28 -12.52 16.31 -1.20
C SER A 28 -13.75 16.18 -2.11
N PRO A 29 -14.02 17.19 -2.98
CA PRO A 29 -15.03 17.00 -4.01
C PRO A 29 -14.71 15.78 -4.87
N TYR A 30 -15.68 14.91 -5.04
CA TYR A 30 -15.52 13.75 -5.94
C TYR A 30 -15.36 14.25 -7.38
N ARG A 31 -14.29 13.81 -8.03
CA ARG A 31 -14.01 14.08 -9.43
C ARG A 31 -13.62 12.76 -10.09
N PRO A 32 -14.52 12.16 -10.88
CA PRO A 32 -14.20 10.93 -11.59
C PRO A 32 -13.00 11.16 -12.53
N HIS A 33 -12.08 10.21 -12.55
CA HIS A 33 -10.97 10.22 -13.49
C HIS A 33 -11.46 9.67 -14.83
N ALA A 34 -11.86 10.55 -15.74
CA ALA A 34 -12.53 10.17 -17.00
C ALA A 34 -11.69 9.25 -17.91
N GLU A 35 -10.36 9.30 -17.78
CA GLU A 35 -9.47 8.46 -18.59
C GLU A 35 -9.14 7.12 -17.91
N PHE A 36 -9.50 6.92 -16.63
CA PHE A 36 -9.25 5.65 -15.96
C PHE A 36 -10.16 4.57 -16.51
N GLU A 37 -9.59 3.42 -16.84
CA GLU A 37 -10.32 2.26 -17.33
C GLU A 37 -10.48 1.26 -16.19
N PRO A 38 -11.70 1.15 -15.58
CA PRO A 38 -11.99 0.16 -14.56
C PRO A 38 -11.80 -1.26 -15.12
N PHE A 39 -11.29 -2.15 -14.29
CA PHE A 39 -11.19 -3.57 -14.63
C PHE A 39 -12.30 -4.35 -13.94
N GLU A 40 -13.34 -4.71 -14.71
CA GLU A 40 -14.46 -5.48 -14.20
C GLU A 40 -14.07 -6.94 -13.96
N LEU A 41 -14.30 -7.42 -12.74
CA LEU A 41 -14.13 -8.82 -12.37
C LEU A 41 -15.38 -9.61 -12.77
N ARG A 42 -15.28 -10.40 -13.83
CA ARG A 42 -16.41 -11.18 -14.37
C ARG A 42 -16.52 -12.57 -13.74
N ASN A 43 -15.45 -13.06 -13.14
CA ASN A 43 -15.41 -14.36 -12.50
C ASN A 43 -14.82 -14.22 -11.10
N LEU A 44 -15.61 -14.49 -10.08
CA LEU A 44 -15.23 -14.38 -8.68
C LEU A 44 -14.27 -15.47 -8.22
N ASP A 45 -13.99 -16.48 -9.06
CA ASP A 45 -13.08 -17.59 -8.73
C ASP A 45 -11.58 -17.23 -8.89
N HIS A 46 -11.26 -16.02 -9.38
CA HIS A 46 -9.88 -15.57 -9.62
C HIS A 46 -9.51 -14.37 -8.74
N PHE A 47 -9.33 -14.62 -7.45
CA PHE A 47 -9.00 -13.60 -6.45
C PHE A 47 -7.50 -13.28 -6.36
N GLY A 48 -6.92 -12.69 -7.40
CA GLY A 48 -5.55 -12.17 -7.34
C GLY A 48 -5.47 -10.71 -6.89
N PHE A 49 -6.60 -9.98 -6.85
CA PHE A 49 -6.67 -8.56 -6.58
C PHE A 49 -7.65 -8.25 -5.44
N TYR A 50 -7.45 -7.09 -4.78
CA TYR A 50 -8.52 -6.48 -4.00
C TYR A 50 -9.60 -5.95 -4.94
N GLU A 51 -10.82 -5.91 -4.47
CA GLU A 51 -11.98 -5.47 -5.24
C GLU A 51 -12.77 -4.38 -4.53
N THR A 52 -13.57 -3.65 -5.31
CA THR A 52 -14.58 -2.71 -4.79
C THR A 52 -15.73 -3.46 -4.09
N TYR A 53 -16.54 -2.73 -3.34
CA TYR A 53 -17.84 -3.28 -2.94
C TYR A 53 -18.71 -3.55 -4.17
N PRO A 54 -19.59 -4.59 -4.11
CA PRO A 54 -20.53 -4.88 -5.18
C PRO A 54 -21.41 -3.66 -5.50
N GLN A 55 -21.51 -3.32 -6.78
CA GLN A 55 -22.32 -2.21 -7.27
C GLN A 55 -23.44 -2.73 -8.16
N GLN A 56 -24.61 -2.11 -8.09
CA GLN A 56 -25.73 -2.40 -9.00
C GLN A 56 -25.70 -1.42 -10.17
N LEU A 57 -25.28 -1.91 -11.33
CA LEU A 57 -25.22 -1.11 -12.56
C LEU A 57 -26.03 -1.77 -13.67
N ALA A 58 -26.98 -1.03 -14.24
CA ALA A 58 -27.83 -1.52 -15.34
C ALA A 58 -28.48 -2.89 -15.08
N GLY A 59 -28.93 -3.12 -13.82
CA GLY A 59 -29.61 -4.36 -13.42
C GLY A 59 -28.71 -5.56 -13.19
N ARG A 60 -27.40 -5.39 -13.14
CA ARG A 60 -26.42 -6.43 -12.80
C ARG A 60 -25.48 -6.00 -11.68
N THR A 61 -24.95 -6.96 -10.95
CA THR A 61 -23.91 -6.72 -9.96
C THR A 61 -22.55 -6.64 -10.66
N VAL A 62 -21.81 -5.57 -10.36
CA VAL A 62 -20.46 -5.30 -10.90
C VAL A 62 -19.48 -5.16 -9.78
N LEU A 63 -18.30 -5.73 -9.97
CA LEU A 63 -17.13 -5.59 -9.10
C LEU A 63 -15.94 -5.13 -9.95
N TYR A 64 -15.16 -4.22 -9.44
CA TYR A 64 -13.92 -3.80 -10.09
C TYR A 64 -12.70 -4.20 -9.25
N ALA A 65 -11.65 -4.69 -9.91
CA ALA A 65 -10.36 -4.85 -9.26
C ALA A 65 -9.80 -3.49 -8.88
N THR A 66 -9.18 -3.40 -7.69
CA THR A 66 -8.48 -2.18 -7.30
C THR A 66 -7.11 -2.15 -7.95
N LYS A 67 -6.77 -1.06 -8.63
CA LYS A 67 -5.47 -0.85 -9.29
C LYS A 67 -5.15 0.62 -9.45
N PHE A 68 -3.86 0.96 -9.53
CA PHE A 68 -3.44 2.29 -9.98
C PHE A 68 -3.68 2.49 -11.48
N ASP A 69 -3.78 3.75 -11.89
CA ASP A 69 -3.62 4.10 -13.29
C ASP A 69 -2.18 3.89 -13.74
N SER A 70 -1.93 2.77 -14.38
CA SER A 70 -0.60 2.36 -14.79
C SER A 70 -0.05 3.10 -16.03
N ARG A 71 -0.78 4.05 -16.59
CA ARG A 71 -0.31 4.96 -17.65
C ARG A 71 0.60 6.05 -17.09
N ARG A 72 0.57 6.27 -15.78
CA ARG A 72 1.37 7.27 -15.08
C ARG A 72 2.33 6.60 -14.10
N PRO A 73 3.52 7.17 -13.86
CA PRO A 73 4.40 6.66 -12.82
C PRO A 73 3.73 6.72 -11.44
N ILE A 74 3.89 5.65 -10.66
CA ILE A 74 3.43 5.56 -9.28
C ILE A 74 4.61 5.91 -8.38
N THR A 75 4.51 7.01 -7.64
CA THR A 75 5.60 7.48 -6.79
C THR A 75 5.32 7.14 -5.34
N PHE A 76 6.28 6.48 -4.69
CA PHE A 76 6.30 6.21 -3.26
C PHE A 76 7.30 7.13 -2.57
N ALA A 77 6.88 7.74 -1.46
CA ALA A 77 7.69 8.63 -0.63
C ALA A 77 8.17 7.88 0.63
N LEU A 78 9.47 7.81 0.83
CA LEU A 78 10.08 7.20 2.00
C LEU A 78 10.09 8.19 3.16
N SER A 79 9.46 7.83 4.29
CA SER A 79 9.47 8.70 5.48
C SER A 79 10.89 8.91 6.01
N HIS A 80 11.10 10.04 6.68
CA HIS A 80 12.41 10.36 7.29
C HIS A 80 12.75 9.42 8.47
N ASP A 81 11.75 8.76 9.04
CA ASP A 81 11.92 7.85 10.17
C ASP A 81 12.60 6.52 9.79
N ILE A 82 12.65 6.19 8.48
CA ILE A 82 13.36 5.01 8.01
C ILE A 82 14.86 5.17 8.33
N PRO A 83 15.46 4.30 9.17
CA PRO A 83 16.87 4.41 9.54
C PRO A 83 17.78 4.33 8.30
N ALA A 84 18.85 5.13 8.31
CA ALA A 84 19.77 5.21 7.16
C ALA A 84 20.29 3.86 6.65
N PRO A 85 20.64 2.86 7.49
CA PRO A 85 21.11 1.55 7.02
C PRO A 85 20.09 0.74 6.24
N TYR A 86 18.81 1.09 6.33
CA TYR A 86 17.70 0.34 5.69
C TYR A 86 17.12 1.02 4.48
N ARG A 87 17.43 2.31 4.23
CA ARG A 87 16.80 3.09 3.16
C ARG A 87 16.99 2.48 1.78
N ASP A 88 18.17 1.96 1.48
CA ASP A 88 18.44 1.33 0.18
C ASP A 88 17.64 0.02 0.03
N ALA A 89 17.56 -0.79 1.07
CA ALA A 89 16.75 -2.01 1.06
C ALA A 89 15.26 -1.72 0.83
N VAL A 90 14.73 -0.67 1.48
CA VAL A 90 13.35 -0.23 1.28
C VAL A 90 13.13 0.26 -0.17
N ARG A 91 14.05 1.05 -0.69
CA ARG A 91 14.02 1.53 -2.09
C ARG A 91 14.01 0.37 -3.08
N ASP A 92 14.91 -0.59 -2.89
CA ASP A 92 15.04 -1.78 -3.75
C ASP A 92 13.77 -2.63 -3.70
N GLY A 93 13.16 -2.77 -2.53
CA GLY A 93 11.89 -3.49 -2.35
C GLY A 93 10.75 -2.86 -3.15
N VAL A 94 10.63 -1.52 -3.15
CA VAL A 94 9.65 -0.81 -4.00
C VAL A 94 9.95 -1.06 -5.48
N LEU A 95 11.20 -0.88 -5.90
CA LEU A 95 11.60 -0.99 -7.31
C LEU A 95 11.63 -2.43 -7.82
N TYR A 96 11.50 -3.43 -6.96
CA TYR A 96 11.35 -4.85 -7.35
C TYR A 96 10.28 -5.03 -8.43
N TRP A 97 9.15 -4.35 -8.29
CA TRP A 97 8.01 -4.48 -9.21
C TRP A 97 8.29 -3.93 -10.61
N ASN A 98 9.20 -2.99 -10.78
CA ASN A 98 9.62 -2.55 -12.12
C ASN A 98 10.22 -3.70 -12.93
N ARG A 99 11.01 -4.56 -12.26
CA ARG A 99 11.56 -5.77 -12.91
C ARG A 99 10.47 -6.77 -13.27
N VAL A 100 9.52 -7.00 -12.34
CA VAL A 100 8.38 -7.91 -12.57
C VAL A 100 7.50 -7.42 -13.72
N LEU A 101 7.25 -6.12 -13.78
CA LEU A 101 6.39 -5.49 -14.79
C LEU A 101 7.10 -5.22 -16.12
N GLY A 102 8.44 -5.37 -16.17
CA GLY A 102 9.24 -5.10 -17.36
C GLY A 102 9.27 -3.64 -17.79
N ARG A 103 9.00 -2.70 -16.87
CA ARG A 103 8.99 -1.26 -17.14
C ARG A 103 9.16 -0.42 -15.88
N ASP A 104 9.64 0.82 -16.02
CA ASP A 104 9.86 1.78 -14.92
C ASP A 104 8.55 2.49 -14.51
N LEU A 105 7.63 1.71 -13.92
CA LEU A 105 6.34 2.22 -13.44
C LEU A 105 6.45 2.88 -12.07
N LEU A 106 7.20 2.26 -11.14
CA LEU A 106 7.34 2.73 -9.77
C LEU A 106 8.55 3.65 -9.64
N ARG A 107 8.37 4.74 -8.89
CA ARG A 107 9.42 5.70 -8.53
C ARG A 107 9.49 5.84 -7.02
N VAL A 108 10.67 6.15 -6.52
CA VAL A 108 10.90 6.37 -5.10
C VAL A 108 11.55 7.73 -4.88
N ILE A 109 10.98 8.50 -3.98
CA ILE A 109 11.50 9.78 -3.52
C ILE A 109 11.65 9.77 -1.99
N ASP A 110 12.44 10.68 -1.46
CA ASP A 110 12.38 10.98 -0.04
C ASP A 110 11.13 11.83 0.23
N ALA A 111 10.42 11.52 1.31
CA ALA A 111 9.24 12.27 1.68
C ALA A 111 9.60 13.74 1.93
N PRO A 112 8.82 14.71 1.43
CA PRO A 112 8.99 16.10 1.84
C PRO A 112 8.90 16.25 3.37
N ALA A 113 9.53 17.30 3.92
CA ALA A 113 9.51 17.55 5.35
C ALA A 113 8.07 17.62 5.88
N GLY A 114 7.80 16.90 6.98
CA GLY A 114 6.48 16.83 7.61
C GLY A 114 5.47 15.90 6.92
N VAL A 115 5.84 15.24 5.82
CA VAL A 115 4.99 14.22 5.18
C VAL A 115 5.17 12.88 5.90
N THR A 116 4.08 12.40 6.48
CA THR A 116 3.96 11.09 7.16
C THR A 116 2.70 10.38 6.67
N ALA A 117 2.61 9.07 6.90
CA ALA A 117 1.38 8.31 6.70
C ALA A 117 0.42 8.48 7.91
N PRO A 118 -0.90 8.54 7.67
CA PRO A 118 -1.55 8.60 6.38
C PRO A 118 -1.42 9.98 5.71
N ASN A 119 -1.38 10.03 4.38
CA ASN A 119 -1.27 11.27 3.63
C ASN A 119 -2.14 11.25 2.38
N ALA A 120 -2.81 12.36 2.08
CA ALA A 120 -3.75 12.44 0.97
C ALA A 120 -3.11 12.86 -0.37
N ARG A 121 -1.79 13.09 -0.40
CA ARG A 121 -1.06 13.54 -1.61
C ARG A 121 0.06 12.60 -2.02
N TYR A 122 0.52 11.75 -1.09
CA TYR A 122 1.66 10.86 -1.29
C TYR A 122 1.32 9.43 -0.92
N ASN A 123 1.81 8.49 -1.69
CA ASN A 123 1.94 7.11 -1.24
C ASN A 123 3.16 7.08 -0.31
N VAL A 124 2.97 6.75 0.95
CA VAL A 124 4.03 6.86 1.96
C VAL A 124 4.40 5.50 2.51
N LEU A 125 5.71 5.21 2.54
CA LEU A 125 6.27 4.15 3.39
C LEU A 125 6.73 4.78 4.69
N GLN A 126 6.05 4.43 5.79
CA GLN A 126 6.30 4.93 7.13
C GLN A 126 6.98 3.88 7.98
N TRP A 127 8.12 4.24 8.59
CA TRP A 127 8.75 3.41 9.61
C TRP A 127 8.07 3.61 10.96
N VAL A 128 7.73 2.51 11.64
CA VAL A 128 7.07 2.54 12.95
C VAL A 128 7.91 1.74 13.95
N LYS A 129 8.26 2.35 15.08
CA LYS A 129 9.11 1.71 16.10
C LYS A 129 8.34 0.79 17.04
N GLU A 130 7.10 1.16 17.33
CA GLU A 130 6.25 0.47 18.30
C GLU A 130 4.84 0.36 17.73
N ARG A 131 4.53 -0.76 17.15
CA ARG A 131 3.20 -1.07 16.66
C ARG A 131 2.70 -2.38 17.26
N SER A 132 1.38 -2.48 17.45
CA SER A 132 0.76 -3.72 17.93
C SER A 132 0.52 -4.75 16.82
N PHE A 133 0.81 -4.40 15.57
CA PHE A 133 0.54 -5.21 14.39
C PHE A 133 1.78 -5.30 13.51
N ALA A 134 1.91 -6.38 12.75
CA ALA A 134 2.95 -6.56 11.72
C ALA A 134 2.93 -5.45 10.67
N SER A 135 3.98 -5.37 9.86
CA SER A 135 4.02 -4.50 8.68
C SER A 135 2.78 -4.73 7.82
N THR A 136 2.24 -3.65 7.26
CA THR A 136 0.97 -3.72 6.54
C THR A 136 0.84 -2.57 5.55
N SER A 137 0.07 -2.81 4.50
CA SER A 137 -0.32 -1.81 3.51
C SER A 137 -1.81 -1.50 3.59
N HIS A 138 -2.13 -0.25 3.33
CA HIS A 138 -3.50 0.25 3.21
C HIS A 138 -3.66 0.97 1.90
N ILE A 139 -4.73 0.66 1.17
CA ILE A 139 -5.08 1.34 -0.07
C ILE A 139 -6.36 2.15 0.13
N GLN A 140 -6.40 3.32 -0.48
CA GLN A 140 -7.60 4.11 -0.65
C GLN A 140 -7.97 4.08 -2.13
N ALA A 141 -9.04 3.38 -2.47
CA ALA A 141 -9.51 3.27 -3.83
C ALA A 141 -10.84 4.00 -4.02
N ASP A 142 -11.07 4.49 -5.22
CA ASP A 142 -12.38 4.98 -5.64
C ASP A 142 -13.37 3.81 -5.64
N PRO A 143 -14.43 3.86 -4.82
CA PRO A 143 -15.37 2.75 -4.70
C PRO A 143 -16.17 2.50 -5.98
N LEU A 144 -16.26 3.47 -6.89
CA LEU A 144 -17.03 3.36 -8.12
C LEU A 144 -16.24 2.80 -9.30
N THR A 145 -14.92 2.91 -9.27
CA THR A 145 -14.07 2.52 -10.40
C THR A 145 -12.98 1.52 -10.03
N GLY A 146 -12.60 1.43 -8.76
CA GLY A 146 -11.47 0.65 -8.29
C GLY A 146 -10.11 1.34 -8.51
N GLU A 147 -10.07 2.60 -8.96
CA GLU A 147 -8.81 3.34 -9.06
C GLU A 147 -8.19 3.54 -7.67
N ILE A 148 -6.96 3.08 -7.47
CA ILE A 148 -6.21 3.35 -6.24
C ILE A 148 -5.73 4.80 -6.31
N LEU A 149 -6.20 5.61 -5.37
CA LEU A 149 -5.87 7.02 -5.25
C LEU A 149 -4.61 7.22 -4.43
N HIS A 150 -4.49 6.47 -3.33
CA HIS A 150 -3.35 6.50 -2.40
C HIS A 150 -3.10 5.13 -1.80
N ALA A 151 -1.82 4.89 -1.46
CA ALA A 151 -1.40 3.73 -0.71
C ALA A 151 -0.44 4.14 0.42
N HIS A 152 -0.58 3.52 1.58
CA HIS A 152 0.29 3.75 2.72
C HIS A 152 0.81 2.40 3.21
N ILE A 153 2.11 2.33 3.44
CA ILE A 153 2.78 1.14 3.94
C ILE A 153 3.42 1.49 5.28
N PHE A 154 3.10 0.71 6.29
CA PHE A 154 3.69 0.84 7.63
C PHE A 154 4.64 -0.33 7.84
N LEU A 155 5.92 -0.01 8.01
CA LEU A 155 6.99 -0.98 8.26
C LEU A 155 7.27 -1.04 9.76
N ASP A 156 7.04 -2.19 10.39
CA ASP A 156 7.33 -2.39 11.81
C ASP A 156 8.80 -2.79 12.00
N ALA A 157 9.51 -2.05 12.84
CA ALA A 157 10.92 -2.31 13.15
C ALA A 157 11.17 -3.72 13.75
N ARG A 158 10.16 -4.33 14.36
CA ARG A 158 10.28 -5.65 14.99
C ARG A 158 10.30 -6.78 13.97
N ASP A 159 9.70 -6.59 12.80
CA ASP A 159 9.66 -7.61 11.76
C ASP A 159 11.05 -7.94 11.19
N ILE A 160 12.04 -7.08 11.43
CA ILE A 160 13.43 -7.29 11.01
C ILE A 160 14.39 -7.49 12.16
N ALA A 161 13.92 -7.49 13.42
CA ALA A 161 14.77 -7.63 14.59
C ALA A 161 15.37 -9.05 14.70
N GLY A 162 16.51 -9.15 15.37
CA GLY A 162 17.11 -10.46 15.70
C GLY A 162 18.12 -11.01 14.69
N HIS A 163 18.33 -10.38 13.55
CA HIS A 163 19.25 -10.82 12.50
C HIS A 163 20.44 -9.85 12.33
N GLY A 164 21.53 -10.30 11.70
CA GLY A 164 22.62 -9.41 11.28
C GLY A 164 22.16 -8.45 10.18
N LEU A 165 22.82 -7.28 10.05
CA LEU A 165 22.39 -6.21 9.15
C LEU A 165 22.17 -6.64 7.68
N ALA A 166 23.03 -7.52 7.14
CA ALA A 166 22.87 -8.01 5.78
C ALA A 166 21.57 -8.81 5.61
N THR A 167 21.30 -9.74 6.53
CA THR A 167 20.08 -10.55 6.56
C THR A 167 18.84 -9.67 6.78
N GLN A 168 18.93 -8.65 7.64
CA GLN A 168 17.84 -7.68 7.85
C GLN A 168 17.51 -6.93 6.57
N ASN A 169 18.52 -6.50 5.79
CA ASN A 169 18.30 -5.81 4.53
C ASN A 169 17.67 -6.72 3.47
N ASP A 170 18.04 -7.99 3.39
CA ASP A 170 17.44 -8.94 2.46
C ASP A 170 15.99 -9.23 2.84
N HIS A 171 15.74 -9.44 4.13
CA HIS A 171 14.39 -9.60 4.66
C HIS A 171 13.53 -8.36 4.38
N LEU A 172 14.06 -7.18 4.65
CA LEU A 172 13.35 -5.92 4.44
C LEU A 172 13.03 -5.66 2.97
N ARG A 173 13.94 -5.98 2.03
CA ARG A 173 13.65 -5.92 0.58
C ARG A 173 12.44 -6.78 0.23
N TYR A 174 12.43 -8.02 0.74
CA TYR A 174 11.32 -8.93 0.52
C TYR A 174 10.03 -8.42 1.12
N LEU A 175 10.04 -8.04 2.41
CA LEU A 175 8.89 -7.50 3.12
C LEU A 175 8.30 -6.28 2.41
N VAL A 176 9.15 -5.33 2.02
CA VAL A 176 8.71 -4.14 1.28
C VAL A 176 8.13 -4.52 -0.09
N ALA A 177 8.74 -5.45 -0.82
CA ALA A 177 8.19 -5.92 -2.09
C ALA A 177 6.80 -6.57 -1.91
N HIS A 178 6.61 -7.33 -0.83
CA HIS A 178 5.32 -7.91 -0.44
C HIS A 178 4.27 -6.83 -0.18
N GLU A 179 4.57 -5.88 0.71
CA GLU A 179 3.66 -4.81 1.07
C GLU A 179 3.34 -3.87 -0.10
N VAL A 180 4.32 -3.61 -0.97
CA VAL A 180 4.09 -2.88 -2.22
C VAL A 180 3.16 -3.66 -3.15
N GLY A 181 3.27 -4.99 -3.20
CA GLY A 181 2.32 -5.83 -3.94
C GLY A 181 0.88 -5.60 -3.48
N HIS A 182 0.65 -5.58 -2.16
CA HIS A 182 -0.66 -5.22 -1.60
C HIS A 182 -1.06 -3.79 -1.95
N ALA A 183 -0.14 -2.84 -1.84
CA ALA A 183 -0.38 -1.46 -2.23
C ALA A 183 -0.72 -1.29 -3.73
N LEU A 184 -0.25 -2.19 -4.60
CA LEU A 184 -0.62 -2.26 -6.01
C LEU A 184 -1.98 -2.95 -6.27
N GLY A 185 -2.64 -3.42 -5.21
CA GLY A 185 -3.95 -4.07 -5.30
C GLY A 185 -3.91 -5.61 -5.29
N LEU A 186 -2.73 -6.22 -5.10
CA LEU A 186 -2.61 -7.69 -5.11
C LEU A 186 -2.97 -8.28 -3.75
N ARG A 187 -3.65 -9.42 -3.76
CA ARG A 187 -3.87 -10.28 -2.59
C ARG A 187 -2.77 -11.30 -2.43
N HIS A 188 -2.75 -11.99 -1.28
CA HIS A 188 -1.90 -13.16 -1.10
C HIS A 188 -2.19 -14.22 -2.17
N ASN A 189 -1.15 -14.91 -2.58
CA ASN A 189 -1.27 -16.05 -3.49
C ASN A 189 -1.42 -17.34 -2.68
N PHE A 190 -2.60 -17.94 -2.74
CA PHE A 190 -2.92 -19.21 -2.07
C PHE A 190 -2.97 -20.40 -3.04
N ALA A 191 -2.56 -20.24 -4.30
CA ALA A 191 -2.63 -21.31 -5.28
C ALA A 191 -1.73 -22.47 -4.88
N LYS A 192 -2.32 -23.66 -4.67
CA LYS A 192 -1.57 -24.90 -4.41
C LYS A 192 -0.68 -25.22 -5.61
N GLY A 193 0.61 -25.49 -5.32
CA GLY A 193 1.60 -25.87 -6.35
C GLY A 193 2.18 -24.68 -7.12
N ALA A 194 1.82 -23.44 -6.80
CA ALA A 194 2.50 -22.29 -7.31
C ALA A 194 3.93 -22.24 -6.76
N THR A 195 4.87 -21.87 -7.61
CA THR A 195 6.21 -21.49 -7.17
C THR A 195 6.09 -20.37 -6.13
N THR A 196 6.97 -20.38 -5.14
CA THR A 196 7.04 -19.34 -4.12
C THR A 196 7.08 -17.96 -4.77
N THR A 197 6.13 -17.10 -4.45
CA THR A 197 6.06 -15.74 -4.97
C THR A 197 6.20 -14.74 -3.82
N VAL A 198 6.55 -13.50 -4.13
CA VAL A 198 6.61 -12.43 -3.13
C VAL A 198 5.26 -12.21 -2.42
N MET A 199 4.14 -12.63 -3.02
CA MET A 199 2.79 -12.51 -2.44
C MET A 199 2.33 -13.73 -1.65
N ASN A 200 3.19 -14.70 -1.37
CA ASN A 200 2.88 -15.80 -0.45
C ASN A 200 3.07 -15.34 1.00
N TYR A 201 2.37 -15.98 1.94
CA TYR A 201 2.78 -15.89 3.34
C TYR A 201 4.17 -16.48 3.50
N PHE A 202 5.04 -15.78 4.16
CA PHE A 202 6.37 -16.28 4.49
C PHE A 202 6.36 -16.80 5.92
N ASP A 203 6.75 -18.05 6.05
CA ASP A 203 7.07 -18.65 7.34
C ASP A 203 8.57 -18.43 7.58
N PHE A 204 8.92 -17.31 8.25
CA PHE A 204 10.32 -16.97 8.54
C PHE A 204 10.96 -17.88 9.59
N ASP A 205 10.17 -18.68 10.29
CA ASP A 205 10.63 -19.63 11.32
C ASP A 205 11.07 -20.99 10.72
N ALA A 206 10.98 -21.19 9.41
CA ALA A 206 11.25 -22.46 8.75
C ALA A 206 12.65 -22.59 8.12
N SER A 207 13.62 -21.71 8.45
CA SER A 207 15.00 -21.78 7.94
C SER A 207 16.06 -21.77 9.04
#